data_8331ec29eb80e47e15ec5c3681cfd537
#
_entry.id   8331ec29eb80e47e15ec5c3681cfd537
#
_cell.length_a   1.000
_cell.length_b   1.000
_cell.length_c   1.000
_cell.angle_alpha   90.00
_cell.angle_beta   90.00
_cell.angle_gamma   90.00
#
_symmetry.space_group_name_H-M   'P 1'
#
loop_
_entity.id
_entity.type
_entity.pdbx_description
1 polymer ?
#
loop_
_entity_poly.entity_id
_entity_poly.type
_entity_poly.pdbx_seq_one_letter_code
_entity_poly.pdbx_strand_id
1 'polypeptide(L)'
;MTTKIFFTLACSLIISTVMSQRVIDVDKYEGSALNFFRTVGGEPVMNTKFVRLVEGTPYFSENWLKGNVVIEESEYRNLLLRVNILETALEFRDTRGEAMVCTQPIKKVILKDSVKGLQYTFTHSSFLPENPDVKKMWLLQLADGKAGLYKLEKKQLNESRPYGSATTEQRITSINSIYVLFNNQLTRVKKTSDIPEILTSQKAALLDYIKSNRLSQKDEKDMVQLVNYFNTL
;
A
#
# COMPACT_ATOMS: atom_id res chain seq x y z
N MET A 1 63.73 -16.37 31.28
CA MET A 1 62.51 -15.60 31.63
C MET A 1 61.66 -15.53 30.39
N THR A 2 60.65 -16.41 30.27
CA THR A 2 59.77 -16.48 29.06
C THR A 2 58.39 -16.00 29.48
N THR A 3 58.04 -14.80 29.03
CA THR A 3 56.72 -14.19 29.31
C THR A 3 55.71 -14.75 28.33
N LYS A 4 54.71 -15.51 28.86
CA LYS A 4 53.56 -15.98 28.10
C LYS A 4 52.51 -14.89 28.03
N ILE A 5 52.21 -14.42 26.81
CA ILE A 5 51.11 -13.48 26.54
C ILE A 5 49.86 -14.32 26.32
N PHE A 6 48.87 -14.20 27.26
CA PHE A 6 47.52 -14.77 27.11
C PHE A 6 46.70 -13.84 26.22
N PHE A 7 46.33 -14.30 25.04
CA PHE A 7 45.38 -13.63 24.13
C PHE A 7 43.95 -14.11 24.49
N THR A 8 43.20 -13.27 25.19
CA THR A 8 41.79 -13.56 25.53
C THR A 8 40.94 -13.09 24.35
N LEU A 9 40.44 -14.03 23.55
CA LEU A 9 39.48 -13.82 22.47
C LEU A 9 38.07 -13.58 23.06
N ALA A 10 37.67 -12.32 23.15
CA ALA A 10 36.29 -11.97 23.52
C ALA A 10 35.37 -12.19 22.34
N CYS A 11 34.64 -13.32 22.38
CA CYS A 11 33.59 -13.64 21.42
C CYS A 11 32.34 -12.84 21.79
N SER A 12 32.11 -11.67 21.13
CA SER A 12 30.87 -10.91 21.28
C SER A 12 29.75 -11.61 20.53
N LEU A 13 28.87 -12.29 21.26
CA LEU A 13 27.59 -12.81 20.74
C LEU A 13 26.71 -11.61 20.36
N ILE A 14 26.59 -11.35 19.08
CA ILE A 14 25.55 -10.47 18.54
C ILE A 14 24.24 -11.25 18.54
N ILE A 15 23.42 -11.02 19.57
CA ILE A 15 22.04 -11.55 19.61
C ILE A 15 21.20 -10.67 18.69
N SER A 16 21.05 -11.09 17.45
CA SER A 16 20.06 -10.54 16.53
C SER A 16 18.67 -11.01 17.01
N THR A 17 17.91 -10.12 17.63
CA THR A 17 16.49 -10.34 17.91
C THR A 17 15.73 -10.38 16.60
N VAL A 18 15.44 -11.58 16.09
CA VAL A 18 14.53 -11.76 14.96
C VAL A 18 13.13 -11.46 15.49
N MET A 19 12.60 -10.28 15.15
CA MET A 19 11.21 -9.90 15.38
C MET A 19 10.33 -10.79 14.48
N SER A 20 9.80 -11.86 15.03
CA SER A 20 8.90 -12.77 14.32
C SER A 20 7.53 -12.13 14.22
N GLN A 21 7.11 -11.80 13.01
CA GLN A 21 5.75 -11.32 12.72
C GLN A 21 4.74 -12.45 13.04
N ARG A 22 3.77 -12.16 13.90
CA ARG A 22 2.72 -13.11 14.24
C ARG A 22 1.73 -13.23 13.08
N VAL A 23 1.64 -14.41 12.47
CA VAL A 23 0.71 -14.72 11.39
C VAL A 23 -0.53 -15.41 11.98
N ILE A 24 -1.72 -14.86 11.71
CA ILE A 24 -3.01 -15.37 12.15
C ILE A 24 -3.86 -15.67 10.89
N ASP A 25 -4.07 -16.96 10.63
CA ASP A 25 -4.92 -17.42 9.52
C ASP A 25 -6.37 -17.50 10.00
N VAL A 26 -7.22 -16.65 9.43
CA VAL A 26 -8.62 -16.50 9.87
C VAL A 26 -9.46 -17.73 9.49
N ASP A 27 -9.10 -18.46 8.42
CA ASP A 27 -9.83 -19.66 7.99
C ASP A 27 -9.49 -20.90 8.83
N LYS A 28 -8.34 -20.91 9.51
CA LYS A 28 -7.82 -22.12 10.20
C LYS A 28 -8.20 -22.25 11.66
N TYR A 29 -8.52 -21.15 12.33
CA TYR A 29 -8.78 -21.15 13.77
C TYR A 29 -10.12 -20.50 14.06
N GLU A 30 -11.07 -21.26 14.60
CA GLU A 30 -12.29 -20.72 15.20
C GLU A 30 -11.88 -19.67 16.25
N GLY A 31 -12.32 -18.46 16.13
CA GLY A 31 -11.93 -17.34 16.97
C GLY A 31 -10.86 -16.40 16.41
N SER A 32 -10.09 -16.78 15.37
CA SER A 32 -9.16 -15.87 14.71
C SER A 32 -9.87 -14.74 14.00
N ALA A 33 -11.01 -15.02 13.37
CA ALA A 33 -11.92 -14.03 12.81
C ALA A 33 -12.45 -13.08 13.90
N LEU A 34 -12.90 -13.62 15.03
CA LEU A 34 -13.35 -12.82 16.18
C LEU A 34 -12.22 -11.96 16.75
N ASN A 35 -10.99 -12.46 16.81
CA ASN A 35 -9.85 -11.69 17.26
C ASN A 35 -9.51 -10.56 16.29
N PHE A 36 -9.57 -10.82 14.98
CA PHE A 36 -9.41 -9.77 13.98
C PHE A 36 -10.46 -8.68 14.17
N PHE A 37 -11.76 -9.04 14.23
CA PHE A 37 -12.85 -8.08 14.38
C PHE A 37 -12.77 -7.28 15.69
N ARG A 38 -12.31 -7.89 16.78
CA ARG A 38 -12.04 -7.17 18.05
C ARG A 38 -10.86 -6.21 17.91
N THR A 39 -9.83 -6.59 17.16
CA THR A 39 -8.61 -5.78 16.99
C THR A 39 -8.84 -4.60 16.05
N VAL A 40 -9.51 -4.80 14.91
CA VAL A 40 -9.73 -3.74 13.91
C VAL A 40 -10.89 -2.81 14.25
N GLY A 41 -11.77 -3.24 15.17
CA GLY A 41 -13.06 -2.60 15.33
C GLY A 41 -13.89 -2.74 14.06
N GLY A 42 -15.06 -2.15 14.01
CA GLY A 42 -15.86 -2.15 12.81
C GLY A 42 -17.16 -1.38 12.98
N GLU A 43 -17.45 -0.53 12.01
CA GLU A 43 -18.73 0.15 11.87
C GLU A 43 -19.42 -0.34 10.60
N PRO A 44 -20.75 -0.52 10.60
CA PRO A 44 -21.48 -0.89 9.39
C PRO A 44 -21.28 0.14 8.28
N VAL A 45 -21.14 -0.35 7.04
CA VAL A 45 -21.12 0.54 5.87
C VAL A 45 -22.49 1.17 5.70
N MET A 46 -22.56 2.50 5.77
CA MET A 46 -23.80 3.25 5.64
C MET A 46 -24.13 3.53 4.18
N ASN A 47 -25.33 3.15 3.75
CA ASN A 47 -25.84 3.49 2.42
C ASN A 47 -26.71 4.76 2.50
N THR A 48 -26.34 5.79 1.75
CA THR A 48 -27.11 7.03 1.62
C THR A 48 -28.30 6.84 0.68
N LYS A 49 -29.50 7.28 1.14
CA LYS A 49 -30.70 7.30 0.29
C LYS A 49 -30.67 8.53 -0.62
N PHE A 50 -31.34 8.45 -1.77
CA PHE A 50 -31.47 9.55 -2.76
C PHE A 50 -30.14 10.02 -3.41
N VAL A 51 -29.12 9.18 -3.39
CA VAL A 51 -27.85 9.39 -4.07
C VAL A 51 -27.67 8.29 -5.12
N ARG A 52 -27.32 8.67 -6.34
CA ARG A 52 -27.03 7.73 -7.43
C ARG A 52 -25.64 7.97 -7.99
N LEU A 53 -24.76 7.00 -7.85
CA LEU A 53 -23.48 7.00 -8.54
C LEU A 53 -23.73 6.71 -10.03
N VAL A 54 -23.41 7.66 -10.89
CA VAL A 54 -23.63 7.56 -12.34
C VAL A 54 -22.35 7.27 -13.11
N GLU A 55 -21.18 7.57 -12.51
CA GLU A 55 -19.88 7.35 -13.15
C GLU A 55 -18.79 7.13 -12.11
N GLY A 56 -17.86 6.20 -12.41
CA GLY A 56 -16.71 5.86 -11.56
C GLY A 56 -17.07 4.97 -10.38
N THR A 57 -16.13 4.79 -9.49
CA THR A 57 -16.25 3.97 -8.27
C THR A 57 -15.45 4.57 -7.13
N PRO A 58 -15.90 4.52 -5.86
CA PRO A 58 -15.11 4.91 -4.72
C PRO A 58 -13.96 3.92 -4.41
N TYR A 59 -14.07 2.71 -4.91
CA TYR A 59 -13.17 1.60 -4.59
C TYR A 59 -11.98 1.50 -5.55
N PHE A 60 -10.89 0.85 -5.09
CA PHE A 60 -9.83 0.35 -5.96
C PHE A 60 -10.36 -0.76 -6.90
N SER A 61 -11.18 -1.64 -6.36
CA SER A 61 -11.91 -2.70 -7.08
C SER A 61 -13.32 -2.78 -6.54
N GLU A 62 -14.31 -2.92 -7.42
CA GLU A 62 -15.70 -3.18 -7.03
C GLU A 62 -15.85 -4.53 -6.32
N ASN A 63 -15.01 -5.48 -6.70
CA ASN A 63 -15.05 -6.82 -6.14
C ASN A 63 -14.41 -6.87 -4.75
N TRP A 64 -14.99 -7.68 -3.89
CA TRP A 64 -14.37 -8.14 -2.67
C TRP A 64 -13.25 -9.11 -3.01
N LEU A 65 -12.03 -8.81 -2.58
CA LEU A 65 -10.86 -9.61 -2.87
C LEU A 65 -10.38 -10.32 -1.60
N LYS A 66 -9.90 -11.55 -1.74
CA LYS A 66 -9.19 -12.21 -0.65
C LYS A 66 -7.88 -11.45 -0.39
N GLY A 67 -7.54 -11.29 0.89
CA GLY A 67 -6.35 -10.53 1.23
C GLY A 67 -5.89 -10.69 2.67
N ASN A 68 -4.80 -10.00 2.95
CA ASN A 68 -4.18 -9.98 4.26
C ASN A 68 -4.10 -8.53 4.76
N VAL A 69 -4.16 -8.37 6.07
CA VAL A 69 -4.05 -7.07 6.75
C VAL A 69 -2.90 -7.14 7.75
N VAL A 70 -2.03 -6.15 7.74
CA VAL A 70 -0.97 -5.99 8.73
C VAL A 70 -1.33 -4.85 9.67
N ILE A 71 -1.44 -5.17 10.95
CA ILE A 71 -1.71 -4.24 12.06
C ILE A 71 -0.57 -4.42 13.05
N GLU A 72 0.17 -3.36 13.32
CA GLU A 72 1.37 -3.42 14.14
C GLU A 72 2.32 -4.55 13.67
N GLU A 73 2.50 -5.61 14.49
CA GLU A 73 3.36 -6.75 14.19
C GLU A 73 2.57 -8.03 13.82
N SER A 74 1.23 -7.93 13.71
CA SER A 74 0.36 -9.06 13.39
C SER A 74 -0.14 -9.01 11.96
N GLU A 75 -0.07 -10.14 11.25
CA GLU A 75 -0.65 -10.33 9.93
C GLU A 75 -1.88 -11.22 10.01
N TYR A 76 -3.05 -10.71 9.64
CA TYR A 76 -4.31 -11.46 9.53
C TYR A 76 -4.53 -11.82 8.06
N ARG A 77 -4.74 -13.12 7.78
CA ARG A 77 -4.83 -13.67 6.42
C ARG A 77 -6.22 -14.18 6.08
N ASN A 78 -6.47 -14.31 4.78
CA ASN A 78 -7.70 -14.88 4.20
C ASN A 78 -8.98 -14.10 4.49
N LEU A 79 -8.85 -12.79 4.61
CA LEU A 79 -9.99 -11.90 4.79
C LEU A 79 -10.61 -11.53 3.45
N LEU A 80 -11.93 -11.26 3.41
CA LEU A 80 -12.58 -10.61 2.28
C LEU A 80 -12.53 -9.11 2.48
N LEU A 81 -11.77 -8.41 1.63
CA LEU A 81 -11.39 -7.02 1.78
C LEU A 81 -11.79 -6.20 0.56
N ARG A 82 -12.02 -4.91 0.78
CA ARG A 82 -12.21 -3.91 -0.26
C ARG A 82 -11.62 -2.58 0.19
N VAL A 83 -10.77 -1.97 -0.63
CA VAL A 83 -10.16 -0.66 -0.33
C VAL A 83 -11.03 0.43 -0.93
N ASN A 84 -11.61 1.26 -0.08
CA ASN A 84 -12.32 2.47 -0.47
C ASN A 84 -11.30 3.62 -0.56
N ILE A 85 -10.93 3.98 -1.78
CA ILE A 85 -9.92 5.03 -2.05
C ILE A 85 -10.49 6.42 -1.77
N LEU A 86 -11.79 6.63 -2.05
CA LEU A 86 -12.43 7.93 -1.84
C LEU A 86 -12.46 8.31 -0.36
N GLU A 87 -12.88 7.38 0.49
CA GLU A 87 -12.99 7.57 1.94
C GLU A 87 -11.70 7.20 2.70
N THR A 88 -10.68 6.74 1.98
CA THR A 88 -9.41 6.24 2.57
C THR A 88 -9.66 5.15 3.63
N ALA A 89 -10.64 4.32 3.41
CA ALA A 89 -11.08 3.29 4.35
C ALA A 89 -10.74 1.89 3.86
N LEU A 90 -10.53 0.97 4.80
CA LEU A 90 -10.50 -0.47 4.52
C LEU A 90 -11.82 -1.07 4.97
N GLU A 91 -12.52 -1.69 4.04
CA GLU A 91 -13.74 -2.45 4.31
C GLU A 91 -13.43 -3.95 4.36
N PHE A 92 -14.12 -4.66 5.22
CA PHE A 92 -14.03 -6.12 5.33
C PHE A 92 -15.42 -6.73 5.51
N ARG A 93 -15.56 -8.03 5.21
CA ARG A 93 -16.77 -8.77 5.54
C ARG A 93 -16.59 -9.48 6.88
N ASP A 94 -17.59 -9.30 7.76
CA ASP A 94 -17.63 -10.00 9.04
C ASP A 94 -18.05 -11.48 8.86
N THR A 95 -18.15 -12.22 9.97
CA THR A 95 -18.55 -13.63 9.97
C THR A 95 -19.96 -13.89 9.44
N ARG A 96 -20.82 -12.87 9.41
CA ARG A 96 -22.19 -12.93 8.85
C ARG A 96 -22.23 -12.49 7.40
N GLY A 97 -21.08 -12.07 6.84
CA GLY A 97 -20.96 -11.54 5.50
C GLY A 97 -21.36 -10.07 5.37
N GLU A 98 -21.59 -9.36 6.49
CA GLU A 98 -21.92 -7.94 6.49
C GLU A 98 -20.68 -7.09 6.18
N ALA A 99 -20.87 -6.00 5.45
CA ALA A 99 -19.80 -5.06 5.13
C ALA A 99 -19.53 -4.12 6.31
N MET A 100 -18.30 -4.10 6.78
CA MET A 100 -17.83 -3.31 7.92
C MET A 100 -16.63 -2.45 7.49
N VAL A 101 -16.49 -1.29 8.11
CA VAL A 101 -15.31 -0.39 7.93
C VAL A 101 -14.36 -0.58 9.10
N CYS A 102 -13.06 -0.75 8.84
CA CYS A 102 -12.04 -0.79 9.87
C CYS A 102 -11.91 0.58 10.55
N THR A 103 -11.92 0.59 11.88
CA THR A 103 -11.79 1.83 12.68
C THR A 103 -10.38 2.02 13.26
N GLN A 104 -9.55 0.98 13.25
CA GLN A 104 -8.17 1.04 13.73
C GLN A 104 -7.19 1.35 12.60
N PRO A 105 -6.04 1.96 12.92
CA PRO A 105 -4.98 2.21 11.95
C PRO A 105 -4.42 0.91 11.36
N ILE A 106 -4.50 0.77 10.06
CA ILE A 106 -3.97 -0.37 9.30
C ILE A 106 -2.67 0.06 8.61
N LYS A 107 -1.60 -0.69 8.83
CA LYS A 107 -0.30 -0.41 8.23
C LYS A 107 -0.24 -0.79 6.75
N LYS A 108 -0.66 -2.02 6.45
CA LYS A 108 -0.55 -2.61 5.11
C LYS A 108 -1.74 -3.51 4.80
N VAL A 109 -2.20 -3.46 3.56
CA VAL A 109 -3.23 -4.35 3.01
C VAL A 109 -2.67 -5.03 1.78
N ILE A 110 -2.81 -6.35 1.69
CA ILE A 110 -2.38 -7.16 0.55
C ILE A 110 -3.63 -7.80 -0.04
N LEU A 111 -4.02 -7.40 -1.24
CA LEU A 111 -5.17 -7.95 -1.96
C LEU A 111 -4.70 -8.93 -3.03
N LYS A 112 -5.41 -10.04 -3.18
CA LYS A 112 -5.16 -11.07 -4.18
C LYS A 112 -6.33 -11.15 -5.15
N ASP A 113 -6.12 -10.73 -6.38
CA ASP A 113 -7.06 -10.90 -7.48
C ASP A 113 -6.78 -12.25 -8.17
N SER A 114 -7.50 -13.29 -7.75
CA SER A 114 -7.30 -14.64 -8.29
C SER A 114 -7.74 -14.77 -9.75
N VAL A 115 -8.63 -13.89 -10.21
CA VAL A 115 -9.10 -13.89 -11.61
C VAL A 115 -8.01 -13.36 -12.54
N LYS A 116 -7.31 -12.30 -12.12
CA LYS A 116 -6.21 -11.70 -12.88
C LYS A 116 -4.84 -12.31 -12.57
N GLY A 117 -4.73 -13.13 -11.51
CA GLY A 117 -3.46 -13.64 -11.02
C GLY A 117 -2.54 -12.55 -10.44
N LEU A 118 -3.10 -11.43 -9.99
CA LEU A 118 -2.36 -10.27 -9.53
C LEU A 118 -2.47 -10.10 -8.01
N GLN A 119 -1.41 -9.55 -7.43
CA GLN A 119 -1.38 -9.13 -6.03
C GLN A 119 -1.14 -7.62 -5.97
N TYR A 120 -1.91 -6.94 -5.12
CA TYR A 120 -1.81 -5.51 -4.87
C TYR A 120 -1.46 -5.28 -3.41
N THR A 121 -0.42 -4.50 -3.15
CA THR A 121 0.00 -4.15 -1.79
C THR A 121 -0.23 -2.67 -1.56
N PHE A 122 -1.07 -2.34 -0.59
CA PHE A 122 -1.31 -0.96 -0.16
C PHE A 122 -0.62 -0.70 1.16
N THR A 123 0.03 0.45 1.28
CA THR A 123 0.58 0.97 2.52
C THR A 123 -0.13 2.28 2.86
N HIS A 124 -0.59 2.42 4.11
CA HIS A 124 -1.20 3.68 4.54
C HIS A 124 -0.10 4.71 4.82
N SER A 125 -0.29 5.94 4.36
CA SER A 125 0.74 6.99 4.41
C SER A 125 1.20 7.35 5.82
N SER A 126 0.39 7.10 6.85
CA SER A 126 0.79 7.31 8.25
C SER A 126 1.96 6.42 8.70
N PHE A 127 2.31 5.40 7.93
CA PHE A 127 3.44 4.50 8.17
C PHE A 127 4.58 4.69 7.17
N LEU A 128 4.52 5.75 6.38
CA LEU A 128 5.58 6.22 5.49
C LEU A 128 6.15 7.56 6.01
N PRO A 129 7.32 7.98 5.52
CA PRO A 129 7.85 9.31 5.85
C PRO A 129 6.83 10.41 5.52
N GLU A 130 6.79 11.43 6.37
CA GLU A 130 5.81 12.51 6.23
C GLU A 130 5.97 13.22 4.88
N ASN A 131 4.84 13.33 4.17
CA ASN A 131 4.74 14.13 2.95
C ASN A 131 3.36 14.80 2.93
N PRO A 132 3.29 16.15 2.81
CA PRO A 132 2.03 16.89 2.88
C PRO A 132 1.02 16.50 1.79
N ASP A 133 1.49 16.02 0.63
CA ASP A 133 0.61 15.68 -0.50
C ASP A 133 -0.15 14.36 -0.32
N VAL A 134 0.28 13.52 0.63
CA VAL A 134 -0.22 12.14 0.80
C VAL A 134 -0.73 11.84 2.21
N LYS A 135 -1.16 12.86 2.96
CA LYS A 135 -1.66 12.69 4.35
C LYS A 135 -2.91 11.81 4.40
N LYS A 136 -2.87 10.78 5.26
CA LYS A 136 -3.97 9.84 5.51
C LYS A 136 -4.52 9.20 4.23
N MET A 137 -3.65 8.68 3.36
CA MET A 137 -4.04 8.08 2.08
C MET A 137 -3.45 6.68 1.91
N TRP A 138 -4.10 5.86 1.12
CA TRP A 138 -3.58 4.57 0.68
C TRP A 138 -2.66 4.77 -0.53
N LEU A 139 -1.45 4.21 -0.47
CA LEU A 139 -0.53 4.17 -1.60
C LEU A 139 -0.34 2.72 -2.04
N LEU A 140 -0.55 2.47 -3.33
CA LEU A 140 -0.25 1.19 -3.95
C LEU A 140 1.26 1.07 -4.16
N GLN A 141 1.87 0.06 -3.56
CA GLN A 141 3.29 -0.25 -3.70
C GLN A 141 3.51 -0.95 -5.05
N LEU A 142 4.29 -0.33 -5.93
CA LEU A 142 4.61 -0.85 -7.27
C LEU A 142 5.96 -1.57 -7.29
N ALA A 143 6.92 -1.12 -6.47
CA ALA A 143 8.21 -1.78 -6.27
C ALA A 143 8.65 -1.63 -4.82
N ASP A 144 9.45 -2.60 -4.35
CA ASP A 144 10.01 -2.66 -2.99
C ASP A 144 11.50 -3.00 -3.04
N GLY A 145 12.28 -2.55 -2.04
CA GLY A 145 13.71 -2.81 -1.94
C GLY A 145 14.48 -1.65 -1.33
N LYS A 146 15.72 -1.41 -1.83
CA LYS A 146 16.55 -0.24 -1.43
C LYS A 146 15.82 1.08 -1.70
N ALA A 147 15.05 1.13 -2.80
CA ALA A 147 14.10 2.18 -3.11
C ALA A 147 12.71 1.56 -3.32
N GLY A 148 11.67 2.22 -2.79
CA GLY A 148 10.28 1.88 -3.02
C GLY A 148 9.66 2.76 -4.10
N LEU A 149 8.72 2.21 -4.89
CA LEU A 149 7.90 2.97 -5.83
C LEU A 149 6.45 2.83 -5.43
N TYR A 150 5.76 3.95 -5.31
CA TYR A 150 4.38 4.01 -4.84
C TYR A 150 3.50 4.81 -5.79
N LYS A 151 2.28 4.35 -5.98
CA LYS A 151 1.23 5.06 -6.71
C LYS A 151 0.15 5.53 -5.75
N LEU A 152 -0.13 6.82 -5.78
CA LEU A 152 -1.30 7.41 -5.16
C LEU A 152 -2.39 7.55 -6.22
N GLU A 153 -3.52 6.87 -6.03
CA GLU A 153 -4.77 7.18 -6.71
C GLU A 153 -5.60 8.07 -5.78
N LYS A 154 -5.90 9.29 -6.22
CA LYS A 154 -6.78 10.20 -5.48
C LYS A 154 -8.11 10.29 -6.21
N LYS A 155 -9.19 9.94 -5.53
CA LYS A 155 -10.54 10.05 -6.07
C LYS A 155 -11.19 11.35 -5.64
N GLN A 156 -11.97 11.93 -6.54
CA GLN A 156 -12.71 13.16 -6.32
C GLN A 156 -14.17 12.93 -6.64
N LEU A 157 -15.03 13.30 -5.70
CA LEU A 157 -16.48 13.23 -5.84
C LEU A 157 -17.00 14.56 -6.38
N ASN A 158 -17.72 14.50 -7.50
CA ASN A 158 -18.46 15.62 -8.06
C ASN A 158 -19.94 15.31 -7.98
N GLU A 159 -20.71 16.22 -7.41
CA GLU A 159 -22.15 16.07 -7.24
C GLU A 159 -22.89 17.07 -8.14
N SER A 160 -23.98 16.62 -8.72
CA SER A 160 -24.89 17.45 -9.48
C SER A 160 -26.32 17.02 -9.20
N ARG A 161 -27.25 17.98 -9.20
CA ARG A 161 -28.67 17.71 -9.06
C ARG A 161 -29.40 18.23 -10.28
N PRO A 162 -29.87 17.34 -11.18
CA PRO A 162 -30.63 17.75 -12.36
C PRO A 162 -31.88 18.52 -11.94
N TYR A 163 -32.23 19.52 -12.76
CA TYR A 163 -33.41 20.35 -12.48
C TYR A 163 -34.68 19.47 -12.38
N GLY A 164 -35.45 19.69 -11.32
CA GLY A 164 -36.66 18.90 -11.04
C GLY A 164 -36.43 17.49 -10.45
N SER A 165 -35.18 17.08 -10.25
CA SER A 165 -34.86 15.77 -9.66
C SER A 165 -34.80 15.84 -8.13
N ALA A 166 -35.34 14.83 -7.44
CA ALA A 166 -35.11 14.59 -6.01
C ALA A 166 -33.80 13.86 -5.74
N THR A 167 -33.16 13.28 -6.78
CA THR A 167 -31.94 12.47 -6.64
C THR A 167 -30.71 13.28 -7.01
N THR A 168 -29.68 13.23 -6.15
CA THR A 168 -28.34 13.73 -6.43
C THR A 168 -27.55 12.73 -7.25
N GLU A 169 -26.98 13.15 -8.36
CA GLU A 169 -26.06 12.37 -9.17
C GLU A 169 -24.63 12.60 -8.73
N GLN A 170 -23.90 11.51 -8.53
CA GLN A 170 -22.49 11.51 -8.16
C GLN A 170 -21.64 10.97 -9.31
N ARG A 171 -20.52 11.65 -9.57
CA ARG A 171 -19.48 11.22 -10.50
C ARG A 171 -18.13 11.21 -9.78
N ILE A 172 -17.41 10.11 -9.90
CA ILE A 172 -16.09 9.95 -9.27
C ILE A 172 -15.03 9.91 -10.36
N THR A 173 -14.08 10.83 -10.27
CA THR A 173 -12.90 10.90 -11.13
C THR A 173 -11.65 10.53 -10.37
N SER A 174 -10.60 10.06 -11.06
CA SER A 174 -9.33 9.64 -10.45
C SER A 174 -8.17 10.44 -11.00
N ILE A 175 -7.25 10.83 -10.11
CA ILE A 175 -5.96 11.45 -10.42
C ILE A 175 -4.87 10.56 -9.84
N ASN A 176 -3.89 10.17 -10.70
CA ASN A 176 -2.76 9.34 -10.29
C ASN A 176 -1.50 10.17 -10.11
N SER A 177 -0.70 9.82 -9.11
CA SER A 177 0.62 10.40 -8.85
C SER A 177 1.58 9.29 -8.42
N ILE A 178 2.84 9.39 -8.85
CA ILE A 178 3.89 8.42 -8.53
C ILE A 178 4.86 9.05 -7.53
N TYR A 179 5.34 8.24 -6.59
CA TYR A 179 6.28 8.64 -5.55
C TYR A 179 7.40 7.60 -5.43
N VAL A 180 8.62 8.06 -5.25
CA VAL A 180 9.78 7.24 -4.90
C VAL A 180 10.06 7.43 -3.43
N LEU A 181 10.20 6.33 -2.69
CA LEU A 181 10.70 6.28 -1.33
C LEU A 181 12.19 5.91 -1.35
N PHE A 182 13.03 6.83 -0.93
CA PHE A 182 14.47 6.59 -0.82
C PHE A 182 15.06 7.41 0.33
N ASN A 183 15.98 6.82 1.09
CA ASN A 183 16.64 7.47 2.25
C ASN A 183 15.62 8.13 3.20
N ASN A 184 14.56 7.42 3.54
CA ASN A 184 13.48 7.91 4.41
C ASN A 184 12.78 9.19 3.91
N GLN A 185 12.76 9.41 2.60
CA GLN A 185 12.08 10.54 1.98
C GLN A 185 11.15 10.03 0.88
N LEU A 186 9.89 10.48 0.90
CA LEU A 186 8.87 10.18 -0.11
C LEU A 186 8.78 11.36 -1.08
N THR A 187 9.25 11.19 -2.32
CA THR A 187 9.38 12.26 -3.32
C THR A 187 8.50 11.99 -4.53
N ARG A 188 7.70 12.98 -4.94
CA ARG A 188 6.85 12.88 -6.13
C ARG A 188 7.66 12.86 -7.41
N VAL A 189 7.28 11.95 -8.33
CA VAL A 189 7.88 11.78 -9.65
C VAL A 189 6.84 12.09 -10.72
N LYS A 190 7.21 12.88 -11.72
CA LYS A 190 6.34 13.23 -12.85
C LYS A 190 6.71 12.46 -14.13
N LYS A 191 7.96 12.07 -14.25
CA LYS A 191 8.51 11.36 -15.41
C LYS A 191 9.66 10.43 -15.00
N THR A 192 9.93 9.43 -15.82
CA THR A 192 10.98 8.42 -15.57
C THR A 192 12.36 9.05 -15.34
N SER A 193 12.67 10.13 -16.06
CA SER A 193 13.96 10.84 -15.91
C SER A 193 14.12 11.62 -14.58
N ASP A 194 13.06 11.75 -13.76
CA ASP A 194 13.19 12.35 -12.42
C ASP A 194 13.75 11.34 -11.40
N ILE A 195 13.61 10.03 -11.65
CA ILE A 195 14.02 8.96 -10.73
C ILE A 195 15.54 8.98 -10.48
N PRO A 196 16.43 9.08 -11.50
CA PRO A 196 17.88 9.19 -11.29
C PRO A 196 18.31 10.41 -10.46
N GLU A 197 17.53 11.50 -10.45
CA GLU A 197 17.81 12.69 -9.64
C GLU A 197 17.55 12.45 -8.14
N ILE A 198 16.64 11.50 -7.83
CA ILE A 198 16.34 11.07 -6.46
C ILE A 198 17.31 9.97 -6.02
N LEU A 199 17.57 8.99 -6.89
CA LEU A 199 18.44 7.83 -6.64
C LEU A 199 19.91 8.15 -7.00
N THR A 200 20.46 9.19 -6.40
CA THR A 200 21.73 9.81 -6.79
C THR A 200 22.94 8.88 -6.75
N SER A 201 22.93 7.85 -5.87
CA SER A 201 24.05 6.92 -5.71
C SER A 201 24.38 6.13 -6.98
N GLN A 202 23.41 5.95 -7.89
CA GLN A 202 23.56 5.19 -9.13
C GLN A 202 23.05 5.96 -10.37
N LYS A 203 23.08 7.30 -10.30
CA LYS A 203 22.50 8.18 -11.32
C LYS A 203 23.00 7.87 -12.73
N ALA A 204 24.32 7.68 -12.93
CA ALA A 204 24.89 7.40 -14.26
C ALA A 204 24.35 6.08 -14.83
N ALA A 205 24.38 4.99 -14.04
CA ALA A 205 23.88 3.68 -14.44
C ALA A 205 22.38 3.73 -14.80
N LEU A 206 21.57 4.48 -14.04
CA LEU A 206 20.14 4.64 -14.31
C LEU A 206 19.88 5.41 -15.60
N LEU A 207 20.64 6.47 -15.88
CA LEU A 207 20.51 7.22 -17.13
C LEU A 207 20.90 6.38 -18.35
N ASP A 208 21.95 5.56 -18.24
CA ASP A 208 22.35 4.62 -19.29
C ASP A 208 21.30 3.53 -19.48
N TYR A 209 20.71 3.02 -18.39
CA TYR A 209 19.64 2.03 -18.45
C TYR A 209 18.39 2.57 -19.17
N ILE A 210 17.97 3.82 -18.87
CA ILE A 210 16.85 4.48 -19.55
C ILE A 210 17.09 4.52 -21.06
N LYS A 211 18.30 4.93 -21.50
CA LYS A 211 18.65 5.04 -22.92
C LYS A 211 18.71 3.68 -23.60
N SER A 212 19.41 2.71 -23.00
CA SER A 212 19.63 1.38 -23.58
C SER A 212 18.33 0.60 -23.73
N ASN A 213 17.41 0.75 -22.80
CA ASN A 213 16.11 0.06 -22.81
C ASN A 213 14.98 0.91 -23.42
N ARG A 214 15.28 2.14 -23.88
CA ARG A 214 14.31 3.08 -24.49
C ARG A 214 13.08 3.31 -23.63
N LEU A 215 13.28 3.49 -22.30
CA LEU A 215 12.18 3.66 -21.38
C LEU A 215 11.39 4.94 -21.66
N SER A 216 10.07 4.83 -21.64
CA SER A 216 9.12 5.92 -21.80
C SER A 216 9.15 6.86 -20.59
N GLN A 217 8.90 8.15 -20.82
CA GLN A 217 8.93 9.16 -19.76
C GLN A 217 7.71 9.12 -18.82
N LYS A 218 6.59 8.52 -19.27
CA LYS A 218 5.32 8.56 -18.53
C LYS A 218 4.69 7.18 -18.30
N ASP A 219 5.35 6.12 -18.71
CA ASP A 219 4.85 4.76 -18.52
C ASP A 219 5.18 4.28 -17.09
N GLU A 220 4.16 3.85 -16.36
CA GLU A 220 4.29 3.33 -15.00
C GLU A 220 5.16 2.05 -14.96
N LYS A 221 5.03 1.19 -15.99
CA LYS A 221 5.81 -0.06 -16.07
C LYS A 221 7.30 0.22 -16.23
N ASP A 222 7.63 1.24 -17.01
CA ASP A 222 9.02 1.65 -17.24
C ASP A 222 9.62 2.26 -15.97
N MET A 223 8.84 3.02 -15.18
CA MET A 223 9.27 3.50 -13.87
C MET A 223 9.50 2.34 -12.89
N VAL A 224 8.61 1.33 -12.87
CA VAL A 224 8.79 0.10 -12.07
C VAL A 224 10.05 -0.64 -12.50
N GLN A 225 10.28 -0.81 -13.79
CA GLN A 225 11.46 -1.48 -14.33
C GLN A 225 12.74 -0.76 -13.90
N LEU A 226 12.77 0.58 -13.96
CA LEU A 226 13.93 1.38 -13.56
C LEU A 226 14.23 1.25 -12.07
N VAL A 227 13.22 1.33 -11.20
CA VAL A 227 13.40 1.19 -9.75
C VAL A 227 13.82 -0.23 -9.39
N ASN A 228 13.25 -1.26 -10.03
CA ASN A 228 13.68 -2.63 -9.83
C ASN A 228 15.13 -2.83 -10.26
N TYR A 229 15.58 -2.25 -11.37
CA TYR A 229 16.99 -2.26 -11.77
C TYR A 229 17.88 -1.62 -10.69
N PHE A 230 17.53 -0.44 -10.20
CA PHE A 230 18.25 0.19 -9.08
C PHE A 230 18.37 -0.74 -7.86
N ASN A 231 17.29 -1.47 -7.52
CA ASN A 231 17.27 -2.37 -6.37
C ASN A 231 18.21 -3.59 -6.54
N THR A 232 18.67 -3.88 -7.77
CA THR A 232 19.65 -4.94 -8.06
C THR A 232 21.10 -4.46 -7.98
N LEU A 233 21.35 -3.16 -8.06
CA LEU A 233 22.68 -2.54 -7.94
C LEU A 233 23.14 -2.43 -6.48
#